data_c82b34f4d0eed69a0bffae5dd2e57d5e
#
_entry.id   c82b34f4d0eed69a0bffae5dd2e57d5e
#
_cell.length_a   1.000
_cell.length_b   1.000
_cell.length_c   1.000
_cell.angle_alpha   90.00
_cell.angle_beta   90.00
_cell.angle_gamma   90.00
#
_symmetry.space_group_name_H-M   'P 1'
#
loop_
_entity.id
_entity.type
_entity.pdbx_description
1 polymer ?
#
loop_
_entity_poly.entity_id
_entity_poly.type
_entity_poly.pdbx_seq_one_letter_code
_entity_poly.pdbx_strand_id
1 'polypeptide(L)'
;MIENFQRRGAPAGAPLDGSAGNPVRGRGPNPAAPCAGPATVTVRTGANGFSGAARWRELGKLLLRAWWHGDVTRDWLAAINAQPLLQALAAARPRLIVKIHRPYLTNTLTPAERVALLQAHYDFVLRRGLGALMLRAARLGATLAQVSGKSGALYRVELRAVEPMEREGELVLQLYREDQLVYSTAFSFLRELRGDFVGVGCLQGPRMATGLDLIRTVTRDLHGLRPKRLLVTLVNVIGYATGCSAVRLVGNENRTVRRSQKQGKVHADYDAFWLECGALRRPDGDFEMPCTAVTAPDLSLVPSHKRSAARKRHEIVQALARAISNEFVGALCADRMQPSTATIVIPLWRADERGATPERKAG
;
A
#
# COMPACT_ATOMS: atom_id res chain seq x y z
N MET A 1 -34.21 27.27 0.12
CA MET A 1 -33.81 28.67 0.17
C MET A 1 -32.62 28.80 -0.76
N ILE A 2 -32.92 29.37 -1.91
CA ILE A 2 -32.02 29.48 -3.09
C ILE A 2 -31.48 30.91 -3.00
N GLU A 3 -30.17 31.11 -3.08
CA GLU A 3 -29.63 32.42 -3.46
C GLU A 3 -28.29 32.29 -4.20
N ASN A 4 -28.39 32.82 -5.39
CA ASN A 4 -27.42 33.23 -6.40
C ASN A 4 -26.18 33.93 -5.87
N PHE A 5 -25.03 33.68 -6.54
CA PHE A 5 -23.99 34.68 -6.64
C PHE A 5 -23.58 34.89 -8.10
N GLN A 6 -23.91 36.10 -8.58
CA GLN A 6 -23.71 36.56 -9.95
C GLN A 6 -22.24 36.95 -10.24
N ARG A 7 -21.94 36.82 -11.53
CA ARG A 7 -20.78 37.35 -12.22
C ARG A 7 -20.56 38.84 -11.99
N ARG A 8 -19.31 39.25 -11.86
CA ARG A 8 -18.90 40.65 -12.14
C ARG A 8 -17.76 40.67 -13.17
N GLY A 9 -17.99 41.53 -14.15
CA GLY A 9 -17.27 41.72 -15.37
C GLY A 9 -15.92 42.45 -15.22
N ALA A 10 -15.16 42.34 -16.28
CA ALA A 10 -13.94 43.11 -16.55
C ALA A 10 -14.24 44.53 -16.98
N PRO A 11 -13.34 45.51 -16.75
CA PRO A 11 -13.30 46.74 -17.53
C PRO A 11 -12.14 46.72 -18.52
N ALA A 12 -12.44 47.30 -19.68
CA ALA A 12 -11.57 47.52 -20.79
C ALA A 12 -10.83 48.87 -20.71
N GLY A 13 -9.68 48.94 -21.36
CA GLY A 13 -9.30 50.04 -22.25
C GLY A 13 -8.34 51.12 -21.73
N ALA A 14 -7.12 51.08 -22.30
CA ALA A 14 -6.30 52.11 -22.94
C ALA A 14 -5.58 53.16 -22.06
N PRO A 15 -4.59 53.94 -22.60
CA PRO A 15 -3.92 53.92 -23.88
C PRO A 15 -2.37 53.88 -23.77
N LEU A 16 -1.75 53.72 -24.92
CA LEU A 16 -0.33 53.83 -25.19
C LEU A 16 0.21 55.25 -24.98
N ASP A 17 1.34 55.37 -24.29
CA ASP A 17 2.17 56.56 -24.43
C ASP A 17 3.64 56.12 -24.51
N GLY A 18 4.29 56.58 -25.57
CA GLY A 18 5.68 56.26 -25.89
C GLY A 18 6.64 57.22 -25.19
N SER A 19 7.70 56.71 -24.63
CA SER A 19 8.91 57.47 -24.45
C SER A 19 10.15 56.60 -24.58
N ALA A 20 11.06 57.06 -25.39
CA ALA A 20 12.31 56.43 -25.82
C ALA A 20 13.37 56.31 -24.72
N GLY A 21 14.12 55.24 -24.78
CA GLY A 21 15.55 55.23 -24.60
C GLY A 21 16.14 55.16 -23.22
N ASN A 22 16.66 53.96 -22.87
CA ASN A 22 18.08 53.83 -22.47
C ASN A 22 18.47 52.32 -22.47
N PRO A 23 19.66 51.95 -22.99
CA PRO A 23 20.09 50.58 -23.03
C PRO A 23 20.51 50.11 -21.65
N VAL A 24 19.73 49.26 -21.01
CA VAL A 24 20.10 48.56 -19.77
C VAL A 24 21.16 47.52 -20.13
N ARG A 25 22.36 47.70 -19.57
CA ARG A 25 23.46 46.73 -19.62
C ARG A 25 22.96 45.37 -19.18
N GLY A 26 23.11 44.38 -20.04
CA GLY A 26 22.79 42.98 -19.77
C GLY A 26 23.52 42.48 -18.51
N ARG A 27 22.79 42.18 -17.45
CA ARG A 27 23.24 41.27 -16.41
C ARG A 27 23.30 39.90 -17.04
N GLY A 28 24.49 39.31 -17.11
CA GLY A 28 24.69 37.92 -17.49
C GLY A 28 23.83 36.98 -16.66
N PRO A 29 23.54 35.78 -17.16
CA PRO A 29 22.73 34.81 -16.45
C PRO A 29 23.37 34.53 -15.10
N ASN A 30 22.59 34.74 -14.05
CA ASN A 30 22.96 34.42 -12.69
C ASN A 30 23.33 32.92 -12.65
N PRO A 31 24.50 32.50 -12.15
CA PRO A 31 24.82 31.08 -12.06
C PRO A 31 23.71 30.40 -11.28
N ALA A 32 23.14 29.35 -11.86
CA ALA A 32 22.06 28.56 -11.27
C ALA A 32 22.41 28.25 -9.81
N ALA A 33 21.52 28.61 -8.89
CA ALA A 33 21.64 28.24 -7.50
C ALA A 33 21.90 26.72 -7.41
N PRO A 34 22.85 26.26 -6.58
CA PRO A 34 23.13 24.84 -6.45
C PRO A 34 21.85 24.14 -6.08
N CYS A 35 21.46 23.13 -6.86
CA CYS A 35 20.32 22.28 -6.57
C CYS A 35 20.49 21.78 -5.15
N ALA A 36 19.70 22.31 -4.20
CA ALA A 36 19.71 21.86 -2.82
C ALA A 36 19.42 20.34 -2.85
N GLY A 37 20.39 19.55 -2.43
CA GLY A 37 20.22 18.10 -2.31
C GLY A 37 18.99 17.78 -1.46
N PRO A 38 18.43 16.58 -1.58
CA PRO A 38 17.23 16.22 -0.84
C PRO A 38 17.44 16.46 0.65
N ALA A 39 16.49 17.18 1.28
CA ALA A 39 16.60 17.54 2.69
C ALA A 39 16.65 16.29 3.56
N THR A 40 17.61 16.25 4.50
CA THR A 40 17.75 15.12 5.43
C THR A 40 16.46 14.87 6.21
N VAL A 41 15.96 13.65 6.15
CA VAL A 41 14.77 13.19 6.87
C VAL A 41 15.14 12.97 8.34
N THR A 42 14.36 13.58 9.23
CA THR A 42 14.54 13.49 10.71
C THR A 42 13.22 13.04 11.36
N VAL A 43 13.27 12.74 12.66
CA VAL A 43 12.04 12.47 13.46
C VAL A 43 11.03 13.60 13.32
N ARG A 44 11.48 14.85 13.24
CA ARG A 44 10.61 16.04 13.09
C ARG A 44 9.82 16.03 11.79
N THR A 45 10.37 15.45 10.72
CA THR A 45 9.70 15.29 9.43
C THR A 45 8.39 14.47 9.58
N GLY A 46 8.35 13.51 10.51
CA GLY A 46 7.14 12.71 10.80
C GLY A 46 5.93 13.50 11.29
N ALA A 47 6.13 14.74 11.75
CA ALA A 47 5.07 15.64 12.19
C ALA A 47 4.59 16.61 11.09
N ASN A 48 5.18 16.59 9.88
CA ASN A 48 4.84 17.54 8.81
C ASN A 48 3.41 17.39 8.25
N GLY A 49 2.75 16.25 8.47
CA GLY A 49 1.35 16.06 8.10
C GLY A 49 0.32 16.70 9.05
N PHE A 50 0.77 17.42 10.08
CA PHE A 50 -0.07 18.07 11.09
C PHE A 50 0.18 19.57 11.14
N SER A 51 -0.84 20.34 11.58
CA SER A 51 -0.77 21.78 11.77
C SER A 51 -1.13 22.19 13.20
N GLY A 52 -0.76 23.38 13.60
CA GLY A 52 -1.11 23.98 14.89
C GLY A 52 -0.73 23.12 16.11
N ALA A 53 -1.56 23.13 17.14
CA ALA A 53 -1.34 22.37 18.38
C ALA A 53 -1.23 20.85 18.16
N ALA A 54 -1.91 20.31 17.14
CA ALA A 54 -1.81 18.89 16.79
C ALA A 54 -0.39 18.50 16.36
N ARG A 55 0.33 19.38 15.65
CA ARG A 55 1.72 19.17 15.27
C ARG A 55 2.63 19.06 16.48
N TRP A 56 2.51 19.95 17.43
CA TRP A 56 3.33 19.92 18.66
C TRP A 56 3.07 18.68 19.50
N ARG A 57 1.78 18.30 19.63
CA ARG A 57 1.40 17.06 20.34
C ARG A 57 1.98 15.81 19.67
N GLU A 58 1.90 15.71 18.35
CA GLU A 58 2.47 14.55 17.62
C GLU A 58 4.00 14.58 17.68
N LEU A 59 4.62 15.75 17.55
CA LEU A 59 6.07 15.89 17.68
C LEU A 59 6.55 15.43 19.05
N GLY A 60 5.89 15.84 20.13
CA GLY A 60 6.23 15.40 21.49
C GLY A 60 6.14 13.90 21.66
N LYS A 61 5.08 13.26 21.14
CA LYS A 61 4.95 11.80 21.15
C LYS A 61 6.03 11.10 20.32
N LEU A 62 6.41 11.68 19.18
CA LEU A 62 7.45 11.12 18.33
C LEU A 62 8.83 11.21 18.98
N LEU A 63 9.14 12.34 19.57
CA LEU A 63 10.42 12.54 20.28
C LEU A 63 10.53 11.59 21.49
N LEU A 64 9.47 11.43 22.27
CA LEU A 64 9.43 10.49 23.39
C LEU A 64 9.66 9.04 22.93
N ARG A 65 8.98 8.63 21.85
CA ARG A 65 9.14 7.29 21.29
C ARG A 65 10.53 7.07 20.66
N ALA A 66 11.05 8.08 19.97
CA ALA A 66 12.38 8.06 19.41
C ALA A 66 13.46 7.98 20.51
N TRP A 67 13.23 8.65 21.64
CA TRP A 67 14.12 8.51 22.80
C TRP A 67 14.05 7.10 23.41
N TRP A 68 12.84 6.54 23.56
CA TRP A 68 12.66 5.18 24.12
C TRP A 68 13.21 4.06 23.22
N HIS A 69 13.17 4.26 21.90
CA HIS A 69 13.66 3.31 20.89
C HIS A 69 14.78 3.93 20.04
N GLY A 70 15.78 4.53 20.71
CA GLY A 70 16.80 5.39 20.08
C GLY A 70 17.54 4.71 18.94
N ASP A 71 18.05 3.50 19.15
CA ASP A 71 18.86 2.77 18.16
C ASP A 71 17.99 2.38 16.94
N VAL A 72 16.83 1.79 17.18
CA VAL A 72 15.90 1.40 16.12
C VAL A 72 15.44 2.60 15.29
N THR A 73 15.22 3.75 15.95
CA THR A 73 14.84 4.99 15.26
C THR A 73 15.99 5.52 14.41
N ARG A 74 17.23 5.45 14.91
CA ARG A 74 18.44 5.86 14.18
C ARG A 74 18.66 5.00 12.96
N ASP A 75 18.56 3.68 13.09
CA ASP A 75 18.72 2.71 12.00
C ASP A 75 17.68 2.94 10.90
N TRP A 76 16.42 3.17 11.28
CA TRP A 76 15.35 3.46 10.33
C TRP A 76 15.57 4.79 9.59
N LEU A 77 15.93 5.85 10.29
CA LEU A 77 16.25 7.14 9.67
C LEU A 77 17.49 7.08 8.78
N ALA A 78 18.51 6.31 9.18
CA ALA A 78 19.67 6.05 8.34
C ALA A 78 19.29 5.34 7.05
N ALA A 79 18.45 4.30 7.12
CA ALA A 79 17.94 3.59 5.95
C ALA A 79 17.13 4.51 5.02
N ILE A 80 16.27 5.37 5.57
CA ILE A 80 15.51 6.36 4.79
C ILE A 80 16.48 7.33 4.09
N ASN A 81 17.46 7.86 4.80
CA ASN A 81 18.38 8.85 4.25
C ASN A 81 19.40 8.27 3.27
N ALA A 82 19.65 6.97 3.33
CA ALA A 82 20.54 6.30 2.37
C ALA A 82 19.88 6.06 1.01
N GLN A 83 18.53 6.11 0.91
CA GLN A 83 17.81 5.76 -0.30
C GLN A 83 16.96 6.91 -0.85
N PRO A 84 17.24 7.42 -2.06
CA PRO A 84 16.47 8.52 -2.67
C PRO A 84 14.96 8.24 -2.76
N LEU A 85 14.57 7.00 -3.06
CA LEU A 85 13.17 6.60 -3.07
C LEU A 85 12.51 6.77 -1.71
N LEU A 86 13.16 6.32 -0.64
CA LEU A 86 12.63 6.42 0.72
C LEU A 86 12.54 7.87 1.20
N GLN A 87 13.50 8.72 0.83
CA GLN A 87 13.44 10.17 1.09
C GLN A 87 12.24 10.81 0.37
N ALA A 88 12.04 10.48 -0.92
CA ALA A 88 10.90 10.98 -1.69
C ALA A 88 9.55 10.50 -1.14
N LEU A 89 9.48 9.24 -0.67
CA LEU A 89 8.29 8.69 -0.02
C LEU A 89 8.03 9.35 1.34
N ALA A 90 9.05 9.56 2.16
CA ALA A 90 8.93 10.25 3.44
C ALA A 90 8.49 11.72 3.28
N ALA A 91 8.95 12.39 2.22
CA ALA A 91 8.49 13.73 1.88
C ALA A 91 7.02 13.74 1.42
N ALA A 92 6.61 12.76 0.60
CA ALA A 92 5.23 12.64 0.13
C ALA A 92 4.27 12.17 1.23
N ARG A 93 4.74 11.26 2.10
CA ARG A 93 3.96 10.60 3.16
C ARG A 93 4.77 10.53 4.46
N PRO A 94 4.78 11.59 5.29
CA PRO A 94 5.57 11.64 6.54
C PRO A 94 5.26 10.53 7.55
N ARG A 95 4.09 9.89 7.44
CA ARG A 95 3.70 8.73 8.26
C ARG A 95 4.64 7.54 8.13
N LEU A 96 5.41 7.46 7.04
CA LEU A 96 6.44 6.45 6.84
C LEU A 96 7.42 6.39 8.02
N ILE A 97 7.83 7.55 8.53
CA ILE A 97 8.84 7.67 9.61
C ILE A 97 8.36 7.01 10.91
N VAL A 98 7.06 7.10 11.19
CA VAL A 98 6.50 6.71 12.50
C VAL A 98 6.00 5.27 12.56
N LYS A 99 6.04 4.52 11.45
CA LYS A 99 5.51 3.15 11.36
C LYS A 99 6.16 2.20 12.37
N ILE A 100 7.45 2.33 12.61
CA ILE A 100 8.22 1.48 13.52
C ILE A 100 7.76 1.59 14.99
N HIS A 101 7.14 2.69 15.37
CA HIS A 101 6.69 2.95 16.76
C HIS A 101 5.29 2.42 17.08
N ARG A 102 4.63 1.74 16.15
CA ARG A 102 3.28 1.17 16.32
C ARG A 102 3.26 -0.28 15.84
N PRO A 103 2.33 -1.12 16.32
CA PRO A 103 2.12 -2.43 15.70
C PRO A 103 1.98 -2.28 14.18
N TYR A 104 2.72 -3.07 13.42
CA TYR A 104 2.81 -2.98 11.97
C TYR A 104 2.69 -4.38 11.37
N LEU A 105 1.89 -4.55 10.35
CA LEU A 105 1.46 -5.77 9.66
C LEU A 105 0.80 -6.77 10.63
N THR A 106 1.50 -7.17 11.67
CA THR A 106 1.03 -8.01 12.78
C THR A 106 1.30 -7.33 14.13
N ASN A 107 0.59 -7.76 15.18
CA ASN A 107 0.76 -7.22 16.54
C ASN A 107 1.94 -7.84 17.31
N THR A 108 2.57 -8.87 16.76
CA THR A 108 3.61 -9.66 17.43
C THR A 108 5.01 -9.07 17.26
N LEU A 109 5.24 -8.22 16.27
CA LEU A 109 6.56 -7.70 15.91
C LEU A 109 7.10 -6.69 16.94
N THR A 110 8.35 -6.85 17.32
CA THR A 110 9.17 -5.85 18.02
C THR A 110 9.48 -4.64 17.11
N PRO A 111 9.89 -3.50 17.64
CA PRO A 111 10.31 -2.36 16.81
C PRO A 111 11.44 -2.66 15.83
N ALA A 112 12.44 -3.48 16.24
CA ALA A 112 13.54 -3.90 15.37
C ALA A 112 13.07 -4.78 14.21
N GLU A 113 12.18 -5.75 14.49
CA GLU A 113 11.58 -6.59 13.46
C GLU A 113 10.72 -5.79 12.47
N ARG A 114 10.05 -4.72 12.93
CA ARG A 114 9.33 -3.79 12.04
C ARG A 114 10.26 -3.06 11.09
N VAL A 115 11.43 -2.60 11.57
CA VAL A 115 12.43 -1.98 10.70
C VAL A 115 12.93 -2.98 9.67
N ALA A 116 13.30 -4.19 10.10
CA ALA A 116 13.76 -5.24 9.18
C ALA A 116 12.71 -5.58 8.10
N LEU A 117 11.44 -5.65 8.49
CA LEU A 117 10.33 -5.91 7.58
C LEU A 117 10.13 -4.77 6.56
N LEU A 118 10.18 -3.51 7.03
CA LEU A 118 10.08 -2.35 6.16
C LEU A 118 11.27 -2.27 5.20
N GLN A 119 12.49 -2.52 5.67
CA GLN A 119 13.68 -2.58 4.83
C GLN A 119 13.56 -3.68 3.78
N ALA A 120 13.10 -4.88 4.16
CA ALA A 120 12.88 -5.98 3.21
C ALA A 120 11.85 -5.61 2.13
N HIS A 121 10.77 -4.91 2.50
CA HIS A 121 9.79 -4.41 1.54
C HIS A 121 10.42 -3.45 0.52
N TYR A 122 11.12 -2.43 1.00
CA TYR A 122 11.72 -1.42 0.12
C TYR A 122 12.87 -1.97 -0.70
N ASP A 123 13.66 -2.90 -0.15
CA ASP A 123 14.68 -3.62 -0.89
C ASP A 123 14.04 -4.44 -2.05
N PHE A 124 12.92 -5.13 -1.79
CA PHE A 124 12.16 -5.80 -2.83
C PHE A 124 11.70 -4.81 -3.92
N VAL A 125 11.12 -3.68 -3.52
CA VAL A 125 10.66 -2.63 -4.43
C VAL A 125 11.81 -2.13 -5.32
N LEU A 126 12.97 -1.87 -4.74
CA LEU A 126 14.16 -1.42 -5.47
C LEU A 126 14.69 -2.51 -6.41
N ARG A 127 14.90 -3.73 -5.91
CA ARG A 127 15.40 -4.85 -6.72
C ARG A 127 14.48 -5.21 -7.90
N ARG A 128 13.19 -4.95 -7.75
CA ARG A 128 12.17 -5.20 -8.77
C ARG A 128 11.81 -3.97 -9.59
N GLY A 129 12.54 -2.84 -9.47
CA GLY A 129 12.29 -1.63 -10.25
C GLY A 129 10.91 -1.01 -10.04
N LEU A 130 10.25 -1.27 -8.92
CA LEU A 130 8.90 -0.79 -8.62
C LEU A 130 8.87 0.63 -8.02
N GLY A 131 10.03 1.30 -7.91
CA GLY A 131 10.18 2.58 -7.22
C GLY A 131 9.31 3.68 -7.80
N ALA A 132 9.30 3.83 -9.13
CA ALA A 132 8.48 4.84 -9.82
C ALA A 132 6.98 4.59 -9.61
N LEU A 133 6.52 3.33 -9.72
CA LEU A 133 5.13 2.95 -9.45
C LEU A 133 4.74 3.26 -8.00
N MET A 134 5.60 2.92 -7.04
CA MET A 134 5.36 3.16 -5.63
C MET A 134 5.28 4.66 -5.30
N LEU A 135 6.17 5.48 -5.88
CA LEU A 135 6.15 6.93 -5.69
C LEU A 135 4.89 7.57 -6.30
N ARG A 136 4.47 7.13 -7.49
CA ARG A 136 3.20 7.53 -8.11
C ARG A 136 2.02 7.17 -7.20
N ALA A 137 2.00 5.93 -6.70
CA ALA A 137 0.95 5.44 -5.78
C ALA A 137 0.91 6.23 -4.46
N ALA A 138 2.07 6.65 -3.93
CA ALA A 138 2.15 7.45 -2.72
C ALA A 138 1.67 8.89 -2.91
N ARG A 139 1.95 9.51 -4.05
CA ARG A 139 1.62 10.92 -4.31
C ARG A 139 0.15 11.11 -4.69
N LEU A 140 -0.30 10.43 -5.72
CA LEU A 140 -1.58 10.66 -6.38
C LEU A 140 -2.51 9.45 -6.36
N GLY A 141 -1.95 8.25 -6.12
CA GLY A 141 -2.56 6.98 -6.44
C GLY A 141 -2.23 6.56 -7.88
N ALA A 142 -2.26 5.26 -8.12
CA ALA A 142 -2.01 4.69 -9.44
C ALA A 142 -3.18 3.79 -9.84
N THR A 143 -3.94 4.21 -10.86
CA THR A 143 -4.94 3.32 -11.47
C THR A 143 -4.20 2.21 -12.20
N LEU A 144 -4.44 0.96 -11.79
CA LEU A 144 -3.81 -0.22 -12.36
C LEU A 144 -4.67 -0.88 -13.43
N ALA A 145 -5.99 -0.88 -13.22
CA ALA A 145 -6.93 -1.55 -14.13
C ALA A 145 -8.34 -0.99 -14.01
N GLN A 146 -9.12 -1.17 -15.08
CA GLN A 146 -10.54 -0.80 -15.11
C GLN A 146 -11.34 -1.87 -15.85
N VAL A 147 -12.58 -2.09 -15.44
CA VAL A 147 -13.55 -2.97 -16.10
C VAL A 147 -14.97 -2.42 -15.93
N SER A 148 -15.87 -2.73 -16.87
CA SER A 148 -17.30 -2.41 -16.72
C SER A 148 -18.05 -3.56 -16.09
N GLY A 149 -18.95 -3.26 -15.17
CA GLY A 149 -19.91 -4.22 -14.61
C GLY A 149 -21.08 -4.52 -15.57
N LYS A 150 -21.96 -5.40 -15.15
CA LYS A 150 -23.19 -5.75 -15.90
C LYS A 150 -24.11 -4.54 -16.15
N SER A 151 -24.16 -3.60 -15.22
CA SER A 151 -24.94 -2.36 -15.32
C SER A 151 -24.32 -1.30 -16.21
N GLY A 152 -23.10 -1.52 -16.71
CA GLY A 152 -22.29 -0.50 -17.38
C GLY A 152 -21.46 0.36 -16.41
N ALA A 153 -21.64 0.24 -15.09
CA ALA A 153 -20.86 0.98 -14.11
C ALA A 153 -19.38 0.64 -14.22
N LEU A 154 -18.51 1.66 -14.10
CA LEU A 154 -17.07 1.51 -14.19
C LEU A 154 -16.49 1.07 -12.84
N TYR A 155 -15.69 0.01 -12.86
CA TYR A 155 -14.91 -0.45 -11.72
C TYR A 155 -13.44 -0.15 -11.97
N ARG A 156 -12.80 0.52 -10.99
CA ARG A 156 -11.38 0.91 -11.03
C ARG A 156 -10.63 0.25 -9.88
N VAL A 157 -9.49 -0.36 -10.18
CA VAL A 157 -8.53 -0.87 -9.20
C VAL A 157 -7.39 0.13 -9.11
N GLU A 158 -7.17 0.67 -7.92
CA GLU A 158 -6.18 1.71 -7.66
C GLU A 158 -5.17 1.23 -6.61
N LEU A 159 -3.89 1.51 -6.83
CA LEU A 159 -2.81 1.28 -5.89
C LEU A 159 -2.49 2.58 -5.14
N ARG A 160 -2.41 2.48 -3.83
CA ARG A 160 -1.88 3.52 -2.93
C ARG A 160 -0.64 2.98 -2.23
N ALA A 161 0.25 3.86 -1.79
CA ALA A 161 1.44 3.48 -1.03
C ALA A 161 1.59 4.32 0.22
N VAL A 162 2.12 3.71 1.28
CA VAL A 162 2.33 4.23 2.63
C VAL A 162 1.01 4.51 3.37
N GLU A 163 0.07 5.16 2.75
CA GLU A 163 -1.28 5.48 3.22
C GLU A 163 -2.33 5.19 2.13
N PRO A 164 -3.59 4.94 2.50
CA PRO A 164 -4.13 4.74 3.87
C PRO A 164 -3.69 3.39 4.44
N MET A 165 -4.13 3.06 5.65
CA MET A 165 -3.86 1.76 6.30
C MET A 165 -2.37 1.56 6.63
N GLU A 166 -1.71 2.65 7.09
CA GLU A 166 -0.27 2.71 7.34
C GLU A 166 0.27 1.68 8.35
N ARG A 167 -0.62 0.99 9.07
CA ARG A 167 -0.26 -0.04 10.06
C ARG A 167 -0.38 -1.45 9.53
N GLU A 168 -1.07 -1.64 8.45
CA GLU A 168 -1.44 -2.95 7.91
C GLU A 168 -0.67 -3.32 6.63
N GLY A 169 0.11 -2.39 6.06
CA GLY A 169 0.94 -2.64 4.88
C GLY A 169 1.53 -1.38 4.28
N GLU A 170 2.45 -1.57 3.33
CA GLU A 170 3.08 -0.49 2.57
C GLU A 170 2.30 -0.13 1.31
N LEU A 171 1.59 -1.09 0.76
CA LEU A 171 0.76 -0.94 -0.43
C LEU A 171 -0.70 -1.22 -0.09
N VAL A 172 -1.61 -0.46 -0.68
CA VAL A 172 -3.05 -0.65 -0.52
C VAL A 172 -3.70 -0.74 -1.88
N LEU A 173 -4.34 -1.86 -2.16
CA LEU A 173 -5.17 -2.05 -3.35
C LEU A 173 -6.60 -1.67 -3.00
N GLN A 174 -7.18 -0.76 -3.77
CA GLN A 174 -8.52 -0.22 -3.57
C GLN A 174 -9.39 -0.51 -4.78
N LEU A 175 -10.59 -1.02 -4.54
CA LEU A 175 -11.63 -1.19 -5.56
C LEU A 175 -12.65 -0.05 -5.45
N TYR A 176 -12.84 0.67 -6.53
CA TYR A 176 -13.86 1.70 -6.67
C TYR A 176 -14.96 1.24 -7.64
N ARG A 177 -16.19 1.66 -7.39
CA ARG A 177 -17.28 1.69 -8.34
C ARG A 177 -17.56 3.16 -8.63
N GLU A 178 -17.32 3.60 -9.85
CA GLU A 178 -17.23 5.02 -10.18
C GLU A 178 -16.23 5.72 -9.21
N ASP A 179 -16.67 6.71 -8.45
CA ASP A 179 -15.86 7.40 -7.44
C ASP A 179 -16.08 6.87 -6.01
N GLN A 180 -16.92 5.84 -5.84
CA GLN A 180 -17.22 5.28 -4.53
C GLN A 180 -16.26 4.15 -4.18
N LEU A 181 -15.51 4.30 -3.08
CA LEU A 181 -14.66 3.23 -2.56
C LEU A 181 -15.52 2.06 -2.05
N VAL A 182 -15.29 0.89 -2.63
CA VAL A 182 -16.02 -0.35 -2.30
C VAL A 182 -15.26 -1.17 -1.26
N TYR A 183 -13.96 -1.40 -1.50
CA TYR A 183 -13.14 -2.26 -0.63
C TYR A 183 -11.66 -1.92 -0.74
N SER A 184 -10.90 -2.18 0.33
CA SER A 184 -9.44 -2.00 0.37
C SER A 184 -8.75 -3.22 0.95
N THR A 185 -7.53 -3.51 0.50
CA THR A 185 -6.63 -4.49 1.11
C THR A 185 -5.24 -3.90 1.23
N ALA A 186 -4.61 -4.07 2.41
CA ALA A 186 -3.24 -3.62 2.66
C ALA A 186 -2.29 -4.81 2.61
N PHE A 187 -1.14 -4.64 1.97
CA PHE A 187 -0.14 -5.68 1.83
C PHE A 187 1.28 -5.10 1.76
N SER A 188 2.28 -5.96 1.99
CA SER A 188 3.69 -5.65 1.83
C SER A 188 4.42 -6.82 1.17
N PHE A 189 5.50 -6.54 0.45
CA PHE A 189 6.44 -7.57 0.04
C PHE A 189 7.38 -7.88 1.20
N LEU A 190 7.64 -9.14 1.43
CA LEU A 190 8.40 -9.64 2.57
C LEU A 190 9.41 -10.67 2.10
N ARG A 191 10.44 -10.93 2.92
CA ARG A 191 11.48 -11.90 2.59
C ARG A 191 11.75 -12.84 3.75
N GLU A 192 11.88 -14.12 3.44
CA GLU A 192 12.38 -15.16 4.33
C GLU A 192 13.42 -16.03 3.61
N LEU A 193 13.95 -17.01 4.35
CA LEU A 193 14.93 -17.96 3.81
C LEU A 193 14.43 -18.68 2.53
N ARG A 194 13.12 -18.93 2.44
CA ARG A 194 12.48 -19.62 1.32
C ARG A 194 12.15 -18.72 0.12
N GLY A 195 12.47 -17.44 0.20
CA GLY A 195 12.24 -16.47 -0.88
C GLY A 195 11.34 -15.30 -0.50
N ASP A 196 10.90 -14.60 -1.54
CA ASP A 196 10.03 -13.43 -1.41
C ASP A 196 8.55 -13.88 -1.37
N PHE A 197 7.73 -13.21 -0.55
CA PHE A 197 6.29 -13.47 -0.44
C PHE A 197 5.51 -12.17 -0.19
N VAL A 198 4.19 -12.20 -0.33
CA VAL A 198 3.31 -11.07 -0.07
C VAL A 198 2.62 -11.27 1.28
N GLY A 199 2.72 -10.31 2.19
CA GLY A 199 2.00 -10.30 3.46
C GLY A 199 0.78 -9.38 3.40
N VAL A 200 -0.42 -9.92 3.60
CA VAL A 200 -1.68 -9.16 3.67
C VAL A 200 -2.05 -8.92 5.13
N GLY A 201 -2.02 -7.66 5.56
CA GLY A 201 -2.32 -7.28 6.95
C GLY A 201 -3.78 -6.95 7.20
N CYS A 202 -4.53 -6.53 6.18
CA CYS A 202 -5.91 -6.09 6.39
C CYS A 202 -6.77 -6.16 5.13
N LEU A 203 -8.06 -6.43 5.37
CA LEU A 203 -9.15 -6.20 4.43
C LEU A 203 -10.17 -5.27 5.07
N GLN A 204 -10.57 -4.22 4.36
CA GLN A 204 -11.52 -3.24 4.86
C GLN A 204 -12.61 -2.94 3.84
N GLY A 205 -13.85 -3.22 4.21
CA GLY A 205 -15.05 -2.81 3.48
C GLY A 205 -15.53 -1.42 3.91
N PRO A 206 -16.65 -0.95 3.34
CA PRO A 206 -17.24 0.34 3.67
C PRO A 206 -17.71 0.37 5.12
N ARG A 207 -17.53 1.53 5.78
CA ARG A 207 -17.85 1.73 7.22
C ARG A 207 -19.28 2.20 7.47
N MET A 208 -20.04 2.55 6.43
CA MET A 208 -21.37 3.14 6.56
C MET A 208 -22.44 2.07 6.71
N ALA A 209 -23.58 2.42 7.31
CA ALA A 209 -24.75 1.54 7.41
C ALA A 209 -25.21 1.01 6.03
N THR A 210 -25.08 1.81 4.97
CA THR A 210 -25.34 1.45 3.57
C THR A 210 -24.27 0.55 2.94
N GLY A 211 -23.21 0.23 3.67
CA GLY A 211 -22.07 -0.54 3.14
C GLY A 211 -22.43 -1.95 2.68
N LEU A 212 -23.35 -2.62 3.37
CA LEU A 212 -23.81 -3.95 2.97
C LEU A 212 -24.56 -3.92 1.65
N ASP A 213 -25.37 -2.89 1.41
CA ASP A 213 -26.12 -2.74 0.16
C ASP A 213 -25.21 -2.41 -1.02
N LEU A 214 -24.18 -1.59 -0.78
CA LEU A 214 -23.13 -1.35 -1.76
C LEU A 214 -22.42 -2.67 -2.13
N ILE A 215 -22.01 -3.48 -1.14
CA ILE A 215 -21.36 -4.77 -1.40
C ILE A 215 -22.28 -5.73 -2.15
N ARG A 216 -23.56 -5.80 -1.80
CA ARG A 216 -24.57 -6.63 -2.50
C ARG A 216 -24.74 -6.18 -3.95
N THR A 217 -24.86 -4.87 -4.17
CA THR A 217 -24.99 -4.27 -5.50
C THR A 217 -23.77 -4.58 -6.36
N VAL A 218 -22.57 -4.32 -5.85
CA VAL A 218 -21.31 -4.61 -6.54
C VAL A 218 -21.16 -6.09 -6.82
N THR A 219 -21.46 -6.95 -5.85
CA THR A 219 -21.37 -8.42 -6.04
C THR A 219 -22.30 -8.88 -7.17
N ARG A 220 -23.54 -8.36 -7.23
CA ARG A 220 -24.50 -8.68 -8.28
C ARG A 220 -24.05 -8.16 -9.65
N ASP A 221 -23.52 -6.94 -9.67
CA ASP A 221 -23.04 -6.27 -10.88
C ASP A 221 -21.78 -6.93 -11.47
N LEU A 222 -20.92 -7.46 -10.62
CA LEU A 222 -19.74 -8.26 -11.01
C LEU A 222 -20.05 -9.77 -11.13
N HIS A 223 -21.27 -10.12 -11.56
CA HIS A 223 -21.72 -11.50 -11.81
C HIS A 223 -21.54 -12.46 -10.61
N GLY A 224 -21.68 -11.95 -9.39
CA GLY A 224 -21.53 -12.72 -8.16
C GLY A 224 -20.08 -12.75 -7.61
N LEU A 225 -19.18 -11.98 -8.16
CA LEU A 225 -17.82 -11.82 -7.65
C LEU A 225 -17.80 -10.90 -6.43
N ARG A 226 -17.48 -11.44 -5.26
CA ARG A 226 -17.42 -10.65 -4.01
C ARG A 226 -16.19 -9.75 -4.00
N PRO A 227 -16.32 -8.44 -3.71
CA PRO A 227 -15.22 -7.48 -3.69
C PRO A 227 -14.01 -7.92 -2.87
N LYS A 228 -14.23 -8.45 -1.65
CA LYS A 228 -13.15 -8.92 -0.78
C LYS A 228 -12.35 -10.06 -1.41
N ARG A 229 -13.04 -11.03 -2.07
CA ARG A 229 -12.38 -12.14 -2.76
C ARG A 229 -11.60 -11.65 -3.98
N LEU A 230 -12.17 -10.73 -4.74
CA LEU A 230 -11.50 -10.13 -5.88
C LEU A 230 -10.18 -9.50 -5.48
N LEU A 231 -10.14 -8.67 -4.43
CA LEU A 231 -8.90 -8.02 -4.01
C LEU A 231 -7.83 -9.02 -3.56
N VAL A 232 -8.19 -10.08 -2.83
CA VAL A 232 -7.23 -11.14 -2.45
C VAL A 232 -6.69 -11.85 -3.69
N THR A 233 -7.55 -12.15 -4.66
CA THR A 233 -7.12 -12.72 -5.94
C THR A 233 -6.15 -11.79 -6.67
N LEU A 234 -6.42 -10.48 -6.72
CA LEU A 234 -5.53 -9.52 -7.38
C LEU A 234 -4.19 -9.34 -6.64
N VAL A 235 -4.17 -9.41 -5.31
CA VAL A 235 -2.90 -9.45 -4.54
C VAL A 235 -2.11 -10.73 -4.84
N ASN A 236 -2.78 -11.87 -4.96
CA ASN A 236 -2.14 -13.12 -5.38
C ASN A 236 -1.52 -12.98 -6.79
N VAL A 237 -2.24 -12.36 -7.73
CA VAL A 237 -1.74 -12.04 -9.08
C VAL A 237 -0.50 -11.14 -9.04
N ILE A 238 -0.51 -10.10 -8.19
CA ILE A 238 0.66 -9.23 -7.98
C ILE A 238 1.85 -10.06 -7.48
N GLY A 239 1.63 -10.90 -6.47
CA GLY A 239 2.66 -11.81 -5.96
C GLY A 239 3.23 -12.71 -7.05
N TYR A 240 2.37 -13.36 -7.84
CA TYR A 240 2.78 -14.21 -8.96
C TYR A 240 3.58 -13.43 -10.02
N ALA A 241 3.08 -12.28 -10.46
CA ALA A 241 3.73 -11.44 -11.48
C ALA A 241 5.09 -10.88 -11.02
N THR A 242 5.27 -10.68 -9.72
CA THR A 242 6.52 -10.19 -9.14
C THR A 242 7.46 -11.30 -8.67
N GLY A 243 7.11 -12.58 -8.86
CA GLY A 243 7.92 -13.73 -8.51
C GLY A 243 7.95 -14.09 -7.03
N CYS A 244 6.91 -13.70 -6.28
CA CYS A 244 6.71 -14.18 -4.92
C CYS A 244 6.19 -15.62 -4.91
N SER A 245 6.61 -16.41 -3.92
CA SER A 245 6.21 -17.81 -3.80
C SER A 245 4.83 -18.00 -3.19
N ALA A 246 4.45 -17.12 -2.27
CA ALA A 246 3.22 -17.25 -1.49
C ALA A 246 2.60 -15.90 -1.11
N VAL A 247 1.31 -15.94 -0.78
CA VAL A 247 0.61 -14.89 -0.06
C VAL A 247 0.37 -15.37 1.37
N ARG A 248 0.85 -14.60 2.33
CA ARG A 248 0.54 -14.77 3.76
C ARG A 248 -0.52 -13.80 4.20
N LEU A 249 -1.40 -14.27 5.04
CA LEU A 249 -2.64 -13.60 5.40
C LEU A 249 -2.71 -13.57 6.91
N VAL A 250 -2.72 -12.37 7.49
CA VAL A 250 -2.71 -12.20 8.95
C VAL A 250 -3.99 -12.76 9.55
N GLY A 251 -3.84 -13.71 10.49
CA GLY A 251 -4.94 -14.33 11.23
C GLY A 251 -5.54 -13.39 12.27
N ASN A 252 -6.74 -13.70 12.74
CA ASN A 252 -7.49 -12.87 13.70
C ASN A 252 -6.68 -12.49 14.95
N GLU A 253 -5.87 -13.40 15.46
CA GLU A 253 -5.08 -13.19 16.68
C GLU A 253 -3.91 -12.24 16.47
N ASN A 254 -3.36 -12.19 15.25
CA ASN A 254 -2.15 -11.44 14.91
C ASN A 254 -2.43 -10.04 14.37
N ARG A 255 -3.70 -9.66 14.20
CA ARG A 255 -4.07 -8.34 13.63
C ARG A 255 -3.57 -7.19 14.48
N THR A 256 -3.10 -6.13 13.83
CA THR A 256 -2.69 -4.88 14.48
C THR A 256 -3.81 -4.22 15.29
N VAL A 257 -5.08 -4.52 14.97
CA VAL A 257 -6.29 -4.00 15.62
C VAL A 257 -6.90 -4.97 16.64
N ARG A 258 -6.18 -6.02 17.05
CA ARG A 258 -6.69 -7.05 18.00
C ARG A 258 -7.32 -6.45 19.24
N ARG A 259 -6.75 -5.37 19.81
CA ARG A 259 -7.32 -4.69 20.99
C ARG A 259 -8.71 -4.13 20.69
N SER A 260 -8.91 -3.49 19.55
CA SER A 260 -10.22 -2.96 19.13
C SER A 260 -11.21 -4.09 18.82
N GLN A 261 -10.72 -5.22 18.32
CA GLN A 261 -11.53 -6.42 18.08
C GLN A 261 -12.02 -7.01 19.40
N LYS A 262 -11.15 -7.18 20.41
CA LYS A 262 -11.54 -7.63 21.75
C LYS A 262 -12.55 -6.68 22.43
N GLN A 263 -12.57 -5.41 22.06
CA GLN A 263 -13.53 -4.40 22.53
C GLN A 263 -14.85 -4.41 21.72
N GLY A 264 -15.08 -5.38 20.83
CA GLY A 264 -16.30 -5.46 20.02
C GLY A 264 -16.43 -4.38 18.95
N LYS A 265 -15.36 -3.62 18.66
CA LYS A 265 -15.37 -2.54 17.66
C LYS A 265 -15.07 -3.02 16.23
N VAL A 266 -14.62 -4.25 16.07
CA VAL A 266 -14.26 -4.87 14.80
C VAL A 266 -14.76 -6.31 14.80
N HIS A 267 -15.71 -6.62 13.92
CA HIS A 267 -16.41 -7.91 13.88
C HIS A 267 -15.99 -8.84 12.74
N ALA A 268 -15.06 -8.40 11.86
CA ALA A 268 -14.67 -9.19 10.69
C ALA A 268 -13.89 -10.44 11.13
N ASP A 269 -14.40 -11.62 10.83
CA ASP A 269 -13.70 -12.89 10.96
C ASP A 269 -12.83 -13.11 9.69
N TYR A 270 -11.50 -13.06 9.90
CA TYR A 270 -10.53 -13.27 8.83
C TYR A 270 -10.22 -14.76 8.65
N ASP A 271 -10.15 -15.52 9.72
CA ASP A 271 -9.73 -16.93 9.68
C ASP A 271 -10.68 -17.76 8.81
N ALA A 272 -12.00 -17.62 9.05
CA ALA A 272 -13.01 -18.28 8.22
C ALA A 272 -12.92 -17.84 6.75
N PHE A 273 -12.65 -16.56 6.51
CA PHE A 273 -12.53 -16.05 5.13
C PHE A 273 -11.25 -16.53 4.43
N TRP A 274 -10.12 -16.64 5.15
CA TRP A 274 -8.89 -17.17 4.56
C TRP A 274 -9.04 -18.64 4.17
N LEU A 275 -9.68 -19.45 5.01
CA LEU A 275 -10.04 -20.84 4.67
C LEU A 275 -10.94 -20.90 3.43
N GLU A 276 -11.94 -20.03 3.34
CA GLU A 276 -12.79 -19.90 2.15
C GLU A 276 -11.98 -19.53 0.90
N CYS A 277 -10.89 -18.77 1.05
CA CYS A 277 -9.96 -18.47 -0.05
C CYS A 277 -9.09 -19.66 -0.45
N GLY A 278 -9.06 -20.73 0.33
CA GLY A 278 -8.22 -21.90 0.10
C GLY A 278 -6.83 -21.77 0.74
N ALA A 279 -6.65 -20.82 1.66
CA ALA A 279 -5.40 -20.69 2.41
C ALA A 279 -5.31 -21.74 3.52
N LEU A 280 -4.11 -22.20 3.80
CA LEU A 280 -3.81 -23.14 4.88
C LEU A 280 -3.36 -22.38 6.12
N ARG A 281 -3.81 -22.84 7.29
CA ARG A 281 -3.40 -22.26 8.57
C ARG A 281 -1.96 -22.65 8.90
N ARG A 282 -1.18 -21.68 9.34
CA ARG A 282 0.21 -21.83 9.78
C ARG A 282 0.28 -22.04 11.31
N PRO A 283 1.39 -22.59 11.82
CA PRO A 283 1.59 -22.76 13.27
C PRO A 283 1.60 -21.43 14.05
N ASP A 284 2.01 -20.31 13.39
CA ASP A 284 2.04 -18.97 13.98
C ASP A 284 0.66 -18.31 14.10
N GLY A 285 -0.40 -18.97 13.63
CA GLY A 285 -1.77 -18.47 13.65
C GLY A 285 -2.17 -17.66 12.42
N ASP A 286 -1.24 -17.38 11.51
CA ASP A 286 -1.52 -16.78 10.21
C ASP A 286 -1.93 -17.85 9.19
N PHE A 287 -2.18 -17.42 7.95
CA PHE A 287 -2.56 -18.30 6.84
C PHE A 287 -1.63 -18.10 5.66
N GLU A 288 -1.53 -19.11 4.81
CA GLU A 288 -0.69 -19.06 3.61
C GLU A 288 -1.36 -19.75 2.43
N MET A 289 -1.21 -19.19 1.25
CA MET A 289 -1.61 -19.79 -0.02
C MET A 289 -0.53 -19.51 -1.08
N PRO A 290 -0.31 -20.42 -2.06
CA PRO A 290 0.69 -20.20 -3.11
C PRO A 290 0.28 -19.03 -4.01
N CYS A 291 1.27 -18.31 -4.54
CA CYS A 291 1.06 -17.36 -5.63
C CYS A 291 0.86 -18.15 -6.94
N THR A 292 -0.28 -17.94 -7.60
CA THR A 292 -0.65 -18.67 -8.82
C THR A 292 -1.21 -17.74 -9.88
N ALA A 293 -1.04 -18.14 -11.15
CA ALA A 293 -1.75 -17.49 -12.24
C ALA A 293 -3.26 -17.71 -12.14
N VAL A 294 -4.03 -16.80 -12.73
CA VAL A 294 -5.48 -16.94 -12.84
C VAL A 294 -5.81 -18.07 -13.82
N THR A 295 -6.42 -19.14 -13.34
CA THR A 295 -6.85 -20.28 -14.13
C THR A 295 -8.33 -20.21 -14.48
N ALA A 296 -8.69 -20.72 -15.65
CA ALA A 296 -10.09 -20.81 -16.03
C ALA A 296 -10.84 -21.79 -15.10
N PRO A 297 -12.09 -21.49 -14.71
CA PRO A 297 -12.89 -22.42 -13.93
C PRO A 297 -13.26 -23.66 -14.77
N ASP A 298 -13.23 -24.82 -14.15
CA ASP A 298 -13.80 -26.01 -14.77
C ASP A 298 -15.34 -25.87 -14.82
N LEU A 299 -15.87 -25.60 -16.01
CA LEU A 299 -17.30 -25.41 -16.21
C LEU A 299 -18.10 -26.71 -16.13
N SER A 300 -17.46 -27.88 -16.17
CA SER A 300 -18.14 -29.16 -15.97
C SER A 300 -18.68 -29.32 -14.56
N LEU A 301 -17.94 -28.77 -13.57
CA LEU A 301 -18.30 -28.74 -12.15
C LEU A 301 -19.31 -27.64 -11.80
N VAL A 302 -19.64 -26.76 -12.75
CA VAL A 302 -20.58 -25.65 -12.51
C VAL A 302 -21.95 -26.01 -13.06
N PRO A 303 -23.02 -25.88 -12.26
CA PRO A 303 -24.40 -26.09 -12.76
C PRO A 303 -24.69 -25.25 -14.01
N SER A 304 -25.42 -25.82 -14.99
CA SER A 304 -25.62 -25.24 -16.33
C SER A 304 -26.11 -23.79 -16.28
N HIS A 305 -27.11 -23.51 -15.43
CA HIS A 305 -27.66 -22.15 -15.24
C HIS A 305 -26.68 -21.13 -14.65
N LYS A 306 -25.53 -21.55 -14.06
CA LYS A 306 -24.50 -20.68 -13.48
C LYS A 306 -23.26 -20.53 -14.36
N ARG A 307 -23.13 -21.31 -15.45
CA ARG A 307 -21.92 -21.32 -16.30
C ARG A 307 -21.65 -19.97 -16.97
N SER A 308 -22.70 -19.30 -17.45
CA SER A 308 -22.57 -17.96 -18.06
C SER A 308 -21.99 -16.96 -17.06
N ALA A 309 -22.52 -16.91 -15.84
CA ALA A 309 -22.00 -16.03 -14.77
C ALA A 309 -20.56 -16.41 -14.36
N ALA A 310 -20.20 -17.70 -14.36
CA ALA A 310 -18.86 -18.15 -14.06
C ALA A 310 -17.84 -17.71 -15.14
N ARG A 311 -18.20 -17.79 -16.42
CA ARG A 311 -17.38 -17.26 -17.53
C ARG A 311 -17.17 -15.76 -17.39
N LYS A 312 -18.24 -14.99 -17.17
CA LYS A 312 -18.17 -13.52 -17.02
C LYS A 312 -17.30 -13.10 -15.84
N ARG A 313 -17.42 -13.78 -14.69
CA ARG A 313 -16.51 -13.56 -13.54
C ARG A 313 -15.06 -13.80 -13.92
N HIS A 314 -14.79 -14.90 -14.61
CA HIS A 314 -13.45 -15.23 -15.04
C HIS A 314 -12.88 -14.18 -16.01
N GLU A 315 -13.66 -13.75 -17.00
CA GLU A 315 -13.29 -12.69 -17.95
C GLU A 315 -12.90 -11.39 -17.22
N ILE A 316 -13.70 -10.95 -16.25
CA ILE A 316 -13.42 -9.77 -15.43
C ILE A 316 -12.13 -9.94 -14.66
N VAL A 317 -11.96 -11.06 -13.93
CA VAL A 317 -10.75 -11.32 -13.14
C VAL A 317 -9.51 -11.38 -14.04
N GLN A 318 -9.62 -12.04 -15.20
CA GLN A 318 -8.52 -12.17 -16.15
C GLN A 318 -8.13 -10.82 -16.77
N ALA A 319 -9.10 -9.98 -17.13
CA ALA A 319 -8.84 -8.63 -17.65
C ALA A 319 -8.09 -7.77 -16.61
N LEU A 320 -8.58 -7.73 -15.37
CA LEU A 320 -7.93 -7.02 -14.28
C LEU A 320 -6.54 -7.59 -13.99
N ALA A 321 -6.40 -8.91 -13.94
CA ALA A 321 -5.13 -9.58 -13.69
C ALA A 321 -4.08 -9.25 -14.75
N ARG A 322 -4.44 -9.27 -16.03
CA ARG A 322 -3.53 -8.91 -17.13
C ARG A 322 -3.08 -7.46 -17.04
N ALA A 323 -4.01 -6.52 -16.83
CA ALA A 323 -3.68 -5.10 -16.71
C ALA A 323 -2.75 -4.84 -15.52
N ILE A 324 -3.05 -5.40 -14.34
CA ILE A 324 -2.24 -5.28 -13.14
C ILE A 324 -0.86 -5.91 -13.35
N SER A 325 -0.78 -7.13 -13.90
CA SER A 325 0.50 -7.77 -14.18
C SER A 325 1.36 -6.92 -15.12
N ASN A 326 0.77 -6.33 -16.15
CA ASN A 326 1.47 -5.46 -17.10
C ASN A 326 2.04 -4.21 -16.42
N GLU A 327 1.30 -3.57 -15.50
CA GLU A 327 1.80 -2.42 -14.73
C GLU A 327 3.01 -2.80 -13.85
N PHE A 328 2.96 -3.96 -13.17
CA PHE A 328 4.07 -4.41 -12.35
C PHE A 328 5.26 -4.91 -13.18
N VAL A 329 5.03 -5.65 -14.26
CA VAL A 329 6.09 -6.12 -15.18
C VAL A 329 6.66 -4.97 -16.01
N GLY A 330 5.83 -4.04 -16.46
CA GLY A 330 6.27 -2.82 -17.17
C GLY A 330 7.19 -1.97 -16.33
N ALA A 331 6.91 -1.83 -15.03
CA ALA A 331 7.78 -1.16 -14.09
C ALA A 331 9.15 -1.87 -13.96
N LEU A 332 9.18 -3.22 -13.92
CA LEU A 332 10.42 -4.03 -13.93
C LEU A 332 11.29 -3.78 -15.16
N CYS A 333 10.69 -3.54 -16.33
CA CYS A 333 11.43 -3.29 -17.57
C CYS A 333 11.97 -1.86 -17.65
N ALA A 334 11.20 -0.88 -17.17
CA ALA A 334 11.58 0.54 -17.24
C ALA A 334 12.81 0.87 -16.36
N ASP A 335 12.97 0.21 -15.22
CA ASP A 335 14.06 0.46 -14.27
C ASP A 335 15.38 -0.23 -14.68
N ARG A 336 15.32 -1.32 -15.46
CA ARG A 336 16.52 -1.98 -16.00
C ARG A 336 17.31 -1.09 -16.98
N MET A 337 16.72 0.00 -17.41
CA MET A 337 17.41 1.01 -18.25
C MET A 337 18.16 2.07 -17.43
N GLN A 338 18.08 2.07 -16.10
CA GLN A 338 18.86 2.92 -15.20
C GLN A 338 19.82 2.07 -14.36
N PRO A 339 21.16 2.25 -14.41
CA PRO A 339 22.09 1.47 -13.62
C PRO A 339 21.93 1.79 -12.13
N SER A 340 21.51 0.78 -11.35
CA SER A 340 21.44 0.87 -9.89
C SER A 340 22.82 0.61 -9.28
N THR A 341 23.39 1.60 -8.63
CA THR A 341 24.54 1.48 -7.75
C THR A 341 24.09 1.53 -6.30
N ALA A 342 23.82 0.37 -5.70
CA ALA A 342 24.03 0.08 -4.27
C ALA A 342 23.48 -1.31 -3.91
N THR A 343 24.36 -2.23 -3.61
CA THR A 343 24.00 -3.52 -2.97
C THR A 343 23.98 -3.29 -1.46
N ILE A 344 22.78 -3.33 -0.86
CA ILE A 344 22.65 -3.34 0.60
C ILE A 344 22.62 -4.81 1.04
N VAL A 345 23.63 -5.22 1.79
CA VAL A 345 23.64 -6.51 2.49
C VAL A 345 22.80 -6.37 3.75
N ILE A 346 21.62 -6.97 3.75
CA ILE A 346 20.74 -7.00 4.93
C ILE A 346 21.00 -8.31 5.67
N PRO A 347 21.27 -8.28 7.00
CA PRO A 347 21.36 -9.51 7.78
C PRO A 347 20.03 -10.24 7.78
N LEU A 348 20.07 -11.53 7.46
CA LEU A 348 18.92 -12.44 7.41
C LEU A 348 18.24 -12.51 8.78
N TRP A 349 16.95 -12.26 8.83
CA TRP A 349 16.13 -12.47 10.01
C TRP A 349 16.05 -13.96 10.35
N ARG A 350 16.46 -14.33 11.58
CA ARG A 350 16.31 -15.69 12.11
C ARG A 350 14.85 -15.88 12.59
N ALA A 351 14.04 -16.53 11.79
CA ALA A 351 12.85 -17.23 12.28
C ALA A 351 13.32 -18.61 12.76
N ASP A 352 12.88 -18.97 13.95
CA ASP A 352 13.03 -20.29 14.59
C ASP A 352 14.26 -20.52 15.48
N GLU A 353 14.22 -19.91 16.67
CA GLU A 353 14.79 -20.54 17.88
C GLU A 353 13.90 -20.27 19.13
N ARG A 354 12.59 -20.39 19.01
CA ARG A 354 11.69 -20.44 20.18
C ARG A 354 10.89 -21.73 20.17
N GLY A 355 11.59 -22.85 20.36
CA GLY A 355 10.99 -24.18 20.44
C GLY A 355 11.84 -25.19 21.18
N ALA A 356 12.62 -24.76 22.20
CA ALA A 356 13.25 -25.71 23.13
C ALA A 356 13.02 -25.20 24.56
N THR A 357 11.93 -25.63 25.16
CA THR A 357 11.74 -25.58 26.62
C THR A 357 12.70 -26.56 27.24
N PRO A 358 13.59 -26.18 28.19
CA PRO A 358 14.39 -27.15 28.90
C PRO A 358 13.46 -27.94 29.85
N GLU A 359 13.39 -29.26 29.66
CA GLU A 359 12.84 -30.18 30.63
C GLU A 359 13.55 -30.00 31.98
N ARG A 360 12.80 -29.56 33.00
CA ARG A 360 13.23 -29.66 34.40
C ARG A 360 13.30 -31.13 34.75
N LYS A 361 14.51 -31.66 34.87
CA LYS A 361 14.76 -32.90 35.61
C LYS A 361 14.43 -32.67 37.07
N ALA A 362 13.38 -33.38 37.53
CA ALA A 362 13.15 -33.59 38.94
C ALA A 362 14.20 -34.59 39.45
N GLY A 363 14.90 -34.22 40.50
CA GLY A 363 15.72 -35.02 41.37
C GLY A 363 15.45 -34.56 42.79
#